data_5d57c48c93c26b3328773a3427e0afb0
#
_entry.id   5d57c48c93c26b3328773a3427e0afb0
#
_cell.length_a   1.000
_cell.length_b   1.000
_cell.length_c   1.000
_cell.angle_alpha   90.00
_cell.angle_beta   90.00
_cell.angle_gamma   90.00
#
_symmetry.space_group_name_H-M   'P 1'
#
loop_
_entity.id
_entity.type
_entity.pdbx_description
1 polymer ?
#
loop_
_entity_poly.entity_id
_entity_poly.type
_entity_poly.pdbx_seq_one_letter_code
_entity_poly.pdbx_strand_id
1 'polypeptide(L)'
;MAVDATSAHTADAFPEESPLEGVALAHDYVTQRGGAERVALSMSRAFAGAPLYTTLYHPEGTFPEFADVDVRPMPINRWGVLRRNHRLALPFLANAVSAQHVEADVLLASSSGWAHGISTSGRKVVYCHAPARWLYQADRYAGTGAGSRGLRSRAVKVATDVFGPSLRVWDQKAAHTADRYLVNSTVIQRAVSQIYGIDAEVLPPPPAVLSSDGDVRSVDGVARPFVLCVARLLPYKNVDLVIEAVARIPDLDLVIVGDGPERRRLEALAHRVGSTTLAGRVTDEELRWLYANAVGLVAASYEDFGLSPLEAAAFGRPTAALRDGGYLDTVDPGRTGVFFDAPAVDDIACAVEELTRAEWRDDDIRAHADTFSEARFVARLRQIVEEELHHH
;
A
#
# COMPACT_ATOMS: atom_id res chain seq x y z
N MET A 1 29.98 40.99 10.57
CA MET A 1 30.18 40.00 9.50
C MET A 1 28.98 39.11 9.53
N ALA A 2 28.05 39.35 8.62
CA ALA A 2 26.82 38.57 8.45
C ALA A 2 27.15 37.35 7.59
N VAL A 3 26.85 36.15 8.07
CA VAL A 3 26.94 34.93 7.27
C VAL A 3 25.57 34.65 6.67
N ASP A 4 25.51 34.75 5.37
CA ASP A 4 24.40 34.42 4.52
C ASP A 4 24.04 32.93 4.66
N ALA A 5 22.83 32.63 5.08
CA ALA A 5 22.29 31.27 5.13
C ALA A 5 21.09 31.20 4.20
N THR A 6 21.37 31.18 2.89
CA THR A 6 20.39 30.84 1.88
C THR A 6 20.81 29.50 1.25
N SER A 7 20.50 28.40 1.93
CA SER A 7 20.50 27.08 1.33
C SER A 7 19.06 26.64 1.15
N ALA A 8 18.51 26.95 -0.02
CA ALA A 8 17.25 26.40 -0.47
C ALA A 8 17.44 24.91 -0.67
N HIS A 9 16.75 24.09 0.12
CA HIS A 9 16.65 22.65 -0.08
C HIS A 9 15.84 22.39 -1.36
N THR A 10 16.55 21.97 -2.39
CA THR A 10 15.94 21.37 -3.59
C THR A 10 15.35 20.04 -3.18
N ALA A 11 14.02 19.93 -3.25
CA ALA A 11 13.35 18.65 -3.35
C ALA A 11 14.08 17.82 -4.41
N ASP A 12 14.28 16.52 -4.16
CA ASP A 12 14.88 15.58 -5.12
C ASP A 12 14.20 15.76 -6.48
N ALA A 13 14.78 16.60 -7.31
CA ALA A 13 14.40 16.75 -8.69
C ALA A 13 14.83 15.44 -9.37
N PHE A 14 13.87 14.64 -9.82
CA PHE A 14 14.14 13.60 -10.79
C PHE A 14 14.94 14.25 -11.92
N PRO A 15 16.02 13.60 -12.44
CA PRO A 15 16.69 14.10 -13.62
C PRO A 15 15.59 14.38 -14.67
N GLU A 16 15.63 15.55 -15.32
CA GLU A 16 14.72 15.90 -16.41
C GLU A 16 14.97 14.93 -17.58
N GLU A 17 14.48 13.70 -17.42
CA GLU A 17 14.45 12.73 -18.49
C GLU A 17 13.33 13.12 -19.47
N SER A 18 13.64 13.08 -20.75
CA SER A 18 12.68 13.44 -21.80
C SER A 18 11.37 12.64 -21.65
N PRO A 19 10.20 13.28 -21.84
CA PRO A 19 8.93 12.58 -21.85
C PRO A 19 8.96 11.43 -22.85
N LEU A 20 8.53 10.24 -22.43
CA LEU A 20 8.33 9.11 -23.34
C LEU A 20 6.98 9.31 -24.05
N GLU A 21 7.04 9.52 -25.38
CA GLU A 21 5.85 9.61 -26.22
C GLU A 21 5.21 8.23 -26.39
N GLY A 22 3.94 8.20 -26.73
CA GLY A 22 3.21 6.95 -26.97
C GLY A 22 2.79 6.17 -25.73
N VAL A 23 3.06 6.69 -24.51
CA VAL A 23 2.69 6.03 -23.25
C VAL A 23 1.36 6.55 -22.72
N ALA A 24 0.49 5.64 -22.30
CA ALA A 24 -0.71 5.94 -21.52
C ALA A 24 -0.73 5.14 -20.23
N LEU A 25 -1.33 5.70 -19.19
CA LEU A 25 -1.51 5.07 -17.89
C LEU A 25 -2.96 4.66 -17.68
N ALA A 26 -3.18 3.62 -16.91
CA ALA A 26 -4.49 3.24 -16.43
C ALA A 26 -4.45 2.89 -14.95
N HIS A 27 -5.51 3.21 -14.20
CA HIS A 27 -5.69 2.81 -12.81
C HIS A 27 -7.14 2.47 -12.53
N ASP A 28 -7.39 1.54 -11.61
CA ASP A 28 -8.74 1.02 -11.32
C ASP A 28 -9.73 2.13 -11.02
N TYR A 29 -9.47 2.92 -10.00
CA TYR A 29 -10.25 4.12 -9.61
C TYR A 29 -9.43 5.07 -8.73
N VAL A 30 -9.61 6.35 -8.89
CA VAL A 30 -8.91 7.42 -8.16
C VAL A 30 -9.93 8.10 -7.24
N THR A 31 -10.32 7.42 -6.13
CA THR A 31 -11.41 7.86 -5.26
C THR A 31 -11.08 7.81 -3.76
N GLN A 32 -9.87 7.39 -3.41
CA GLN A 32 -9.40 7.24 -2.03
C GLN A 32 -7.90 7.54 -1.93
N ARG A 33 -7.39 7.65 -0.71
CA ARG A 33 -5.95 7.78 -0.43
C ARG A 33 -5.42 6.42 0.03
N GLY A 34 -4.96 5.60 -0.90
CA GLY A 34 -4.46 4.26 -0.65
C GLY A 34 -3.07 4.03 -1.24
N GLY A 35 -2.46 2.86 -0.94
CA GLY A 35 -1.15 2.51 -1.47
C GLY A 35 -1.13 2.37 -2.99
N ALA A 36 -2.20 1.83 -3.59
CA ALA A 36 -2.30 1.68 -5.04
C ALA A 36 -2.40 3.04 -5.75
N GLU A 37 -3.17 3.98 -5.19
CA GLU A 37 -3.27 5.36 -5.72
C GLU A 37 -1.94 6.10 -5.60
N ARG A 38 -1.17 5.84 -4.54
CA ARG A 38 0.18 6.41 -4.40
C ARG A 38 1.14 5.86 -5.47
N VAL A 39 1.09 4.57 -5.74
CA VAL A 39 1.87 3.97 -6.84
C VAL A 39 1.45 4.55 -8.19
N ALA A 40 0.15 4.77 -8.43
CA ALA A 40 -0.33 5.42 -9.64
C ALA A 40 0.20 6.86 -9.78
N LEU A 41 0.37 7.61 -8.67
CA LEU A 41 1.03 8.91 -8.66
C LEU A 41 2.52 8.81 -9.02
N SER A 42 3.25 7.83 -8.46
CA SER A 42 4.65 7.59 -8.82
C SER A 42 4.79 7.22 -10.31
N MET A 43 3.85 6.44 -10.85
CA MET A 43 3.77 6.16 -12.29
C MET A 43 3.50 7.45 -13.10
N SER A 44 2.58 8.31 -12.65
CA SER A 44 2.30 9.59 -13.33
C SER A 44 3.51 10.53 -13.32
N ARG A 45 4.34 10.48 -12.27
CA ARG A 45 5.61 11.21 -12.21
C ARG A 45 6.66 10.60 -13.15
N ALA A 46 6.73 9.27 -13.20
CA ALA A 46 7.65 8.55 -14.10
C ALA A 46 7.37 8.85 -15.59
N PHE A 47 6.11 9.09 -15.94
CA PHE A 47 5.63 9.36 -17.30
C PHE A 47 4.88 10.69 -17.34
N ALA A 48 5.61 11.79 -17.05
CA ALA A 48 5.02 13.12 -17.01
C ALA A 48 4.35 13.48 -18.34
N GLY A 49 3.10 13.97 -18.28
CA GLY A 49 2.28 14.29 -19.45
C GLY A 49 1.50 13.11 -20.05
N ALA A 50 1.75 11.86 -19.62
CA ALA A 50 0.95 10.72 -20.06
C ALA A 50 -0.48 10.79 -19.48
N PRO A 51 -1.53 10.54 -20.26
CA PRO A 51 -2.90 10.51 -19.77
C PRO A 51 -3.14 9.31 -18.85
N LEU A 52 -3.86 9.52 -17.73
CA LEU A 52 -4.26 8.49 -16.79
C LEU A 52 -5.75 8.14 -16.95
N TYR A 53 -6.05 7.00 -17.53
CA TYR A 53 -7.40 6.48 -17.66
C TYR A 53 -7.86 5.78 -16.38
N THR A 54 -9.08 6.08 -15.91
CA THR A 54 -9.63 5.48 -14.70
C THR A 54 -11.15 5.32 -14.78
N THR A 55 -11.70 4.35 -14.05
CA THR A 55 -13.16 4.15 -14.03
C THR A 55 -13.87 5.27 -13.29
N LEU A 56 -13.35 5.66 -12.13
CA LEU A 56 -13.94 6.68 -11.25
C LEU A 56 -12.86 7.65 -10.75
N TYR A 57 -13.19 8.93 -10.74
CA TYR A 57 -12.35 9.99 -10.20
C TYR A 57 -13.13 10.87 -9.23
N HIS A 58 -12.64 10.96 -7.99
CA HIS A 58 -13.20 11.81 -6.94
C HIS A 58 -12.09 12.69 -6.32
N PRO A 59 -11.87 13.91 -6.83
CA PRO A 59 -10.76 14.79 -6.41
C PRO A 59 -10.68 15.01 -4.89
N GLU A 60 -11.83 15.22 -4.24
CA GLU A 60 -11.88 15.46 -2.79
C GLU A 60 -11.60 14.21 -1.94
N GLY A 61 -11.72 13.02 -2.53
CA GLY A 61 -11.54 11.74 -1.85
C GLY A 61 -10.15 11.14 -1.99
N THR A 62 -9.33 11.67 -2.93
CA THR A 62 -8.00 11.13 -3.28
C THR A 62 -6.87 12.10 -2.89
N PHE A 63 -5.66 11.80 -3.33
CA PHE A 63 -4.50 12.67 -3.15
C PHE A 63 -4.65 13.94 -4.00
N PRO A 64 -4.35 15.13 -3.44
CA PRO A 64 -4.49 16.41 -4.17
C PRO A 64 -3.58 16.50 -5.40
N GLU A 65 -2.45 15.79 -5.42
CA GLU A 65 -1.48 15.75 -6.51
C GLU A 65 -2.07 15.20 -7.82
N PHE A 66 -3.19 14.46 -7.77
CA PHE A 66 -3.91 14.08 -9.00
C PHE A 66 -4.56 15.24 -9.74
N ALA A 67 -4.62 16.45 -9.14
CA ALA A 67 -5.07 17.66 -9.84
C ALA A 67 -4.10 18.08 -10.96
N ASP A 68 -2.82 17.72 -10.85
CA ASP A 68 -1.77 18.04 -11.81
C ASP A 68 -1.58 16.93 -12.87
N VAL A 69 -2.36 15.85 -12.79
CA VAL A 69 -2.33 14.71 -13.73
C VAL A 69 -3.48 14.82 -14.73
N ASP A 70 -3.24 14.53 -16.01
CA ASP A 70 -4.30 14.43 -17.04
C ASP A 70 -5.17 13.18 -16.77
N VAL A 71 -6.03 13.26 -15.75
CA VAL A 71 -6.95 12.17 -15.39
C VAL A 71 -8.12 12.13 -16.35
N ARG A 72 -8.29 11.01 -17.04
CA ARG A 72 -9.37 10.74 -18.02
C ARG A 72 -10.36 9.70 -17.49
N PRO A 73 -11.40 10.12 -16.75
CA PRO A 73 -12.36 9.18 -16.17
C PRO A 73 -13.33 8.65 -17.24
N MET A 74 -13.67 7.36 -17.13
CA MET A 74 -14.64 6.69 -18.00
C MET A 74 -16.07 7.23 -17.81
N PRO A 75 -16.99 6.98 -18.78
CA PRO A 75 -18.37 7.49 -18.71
C PRO A 75 -19.15 7.14 -17.45
N ILE A 76 -18.82 6.02 -16.78
CA ILE A 76 -19.42 5.62 -15.49
C ILE A 76 -19.18 6.66 -14.39
N ASN A 77 -18.13 7.48 -14.50
CA ASN A 77 -17.79 8.54 -13.56
C ASN A 77 -18.87 9.63 -13.43
N ARG A 78 -19.75 9.78 -14.42
CA ARG A 78 -20.87 10.77 -14.36
C ARG A 78 -21.82 10.56 -13.18
N TRP A 79 -21.84 9.34 -12.61
CA TRP A 79 -22.74 8.99 -11.51
C TRP A 79 -22.08 9.28 -10.16
N GLY A 80 -22.41 10.45 -9.57
CA GLY A 80 -21.79 10.95 -8.33
C GLY A 80 -21.88 10.01 -7.14
N VAL A 81 -22.92 9.18 -7.05
CA VAL A 81 -23.06 8.14 -6.00
C VAL A 81 -21.95 7.09 -6.12
N LEU A 82 -21.59 6.68 -7.34
CA LEU A 82 -20.54 5.70 -7.58
C LEU A 82 -19.14 6.27 -7.26
N ARG A 83 -18.90 7.54 -7.58
CA ARG A 83 -17.65 8.22 -7.25
C ARG A 83 -17.39 8.27 -5.75
N ARG A 84 -18.43 8.59 -4.95
CA ARG A 84 -18.31 8.67 -3.49
C ARG A 84 -18.30 7.29 -2.82
N ASN A 85 -18.76 6.25 -3.51
CA ASN A 85 -18.81 4.90 -3.00
C ASN A 85 -18.52 3.88 -4.12
N HIS A 86 -17.21 3.75 -4.46
CA HIS A 86 -16.75 2.88 -5.54
C HIS A 86 -17.21 1.41 -5.39
N ARG A 87 -17.52 0.96 -4.17
CA ARG A 87 -18.05 -0.40 -3.94
C ARG A 87 -19.40 -0.64 -4.61
N LEU A 88 -20.19 0.41 -4.81
CA LEU A 88 -21.46 0.31 -5.55
C LEU A 88 -21.23 0.18 -7.06
N ALA A 89 -20.07 0.54 -7.57
CA ALA A 89 -19.72 0.43 -8.97
C ALA A 89 -19.26 -0.98 -9.37
N LEU A 90 -18.86 -1.83 -8.41
CA LEU A 90 -18.27 -3.16 -8.67
C LEU A 90 -19.00 -3.99 -9.74
N PRO A 91 -20.35 -4.08 -9.79
CA PRO A 91 -21.05 -4.85 -10.80
C PRO A 91 -20.89 -4.32 -12.23
N PHE A 92 -20.50 -3.05 -12.39
CA PHE A 92 -20.41 -2.35 -13.67
C PHE A 92 -18.97 -2.18 -14.17
N LEU A 93 -17.97 -2.36 -13.30
CA LEU A 93 -16.58 -2.03 -13.62
C LEU A 93 -16.01 -2.91 -14.72
N ALA A 94 -16.28 -4.22 -14.72
CA ALA A 94 -15.84 -5.13 -15.78
C ALA A 94 -16.30 -4.66 -17.16
N ASN A 95 -17.58 -4.27 -17.28
CA ASN A 95 -18.12 -3.77 -18.55
C ASN A 95 -17.55 -2.40 -18.91
N ALA A 96 -17.35 -1.51 -17.92
CA ALA A 96 -16.81 -0.18 -18.14
C ALA A 96 -15.37 -0.25 -18.69
N VAL A 97 -14.50 -1.06 -18.10
CA VAL A 97 -13.10 -1.22 -18.56
C VAL A 97 -13.02 -1.98 -19.89
N SER A 98 -13.88 -2.99 -20.10
CA SER A 98 -13.90 -3.73 -21.37
C SER A 98 -14.39 -2.90 -22.56
N ALA A 99 -15.18 -1.87 -22.30
CA ALA A 99 -15.64 -0.94 -23.35
C ALA A 99 -14.62 0.17 -23.65
N GLN A 100 -13.56 0.29 -22.82
CA GLN A 100 -12.53 1.31 -23.01
C GLN A 100 -11.41 0.76 -23.89
N HIS A 101 -11.12 1.50 -24.95
CA HIS A 101 -9.94 1.31 -25.80
C HIS A 101 -9.05 2.55 -25.67
N VAL A 102 -7.75 2.35 -25.59
CA VAL A 102 -6.74 3.42 -25.46
C VAL A 102 -5.76 3.31 -26.61
N GLU A 103 -5.68 4.35 -27.42
CA GLU A 103 -4.68 4.48 -28.47
C GLU A 103 -3.36 4.91 -27.81
N ALA A 104 -2.44 3.96 -27.69
CA ALA A 104 -1.10 4.17 -27.15
C ALA A 104 -0.17 3.07 -27.64
N ASP A 105 1.13 3.37 -27.77
CA ASP A 105 2.14 2.37 -28.10
C ASP A 105 2.40 1.44 -26.90
N VAL A 106 2.36 2.00 -25.67
CA VAL A 106 2.39 1.23 -24.42
C VAL A 106 1.33 1.73 -23.46
N LEU A 107 0.45 0.83 -23.01
CA LEU A 107 -0.48 1.05 -21.91
C LEU A 107 0.07 0.41 -20.63
N LEU A 108 0.44 1.24 -19.63
CA LEU A 108 0.82 0.78 -18.29
C LEU A 108 -0.40 0.79 -17.37
N ALA A 109 -0.91 -0.39 -17.01
CA ALA A 109 -2.13 -0.55 -16.20
C ALA A 109 -1.81 -0.93 -14.75
N SER A 110 -2.03 -0.01 -13.81
CA SER A 110 -1.97 -0.23 -12.35
C SER A 110 -3.29 -0.85 -11.88
N SER A 111 -3.28 -2.13 -11.51
CA SER A 111 -4.51 -2.90 -11.30
C SER A 111 -4.55 -3.65 -9.97
N SER A 112 -5.72 -3.59 -9.31
CA SER A 112 -6.15 -4.45 -8.21
C SER A 112 -7.37 -5.31 -8.62
N GLY A 113 -7.56 -5.50 -9.95
CA GLY A 113 -8.59 -6.36 -10.50
C GLY A 113 -9.50 -5.74 -11.57
N TRP A 114 -9.21 -4.53 -12.09
CA TRP A 114 -10.04 -3.90 -13.13
C TRP A 114 -9.24 -3.33 -14.30
N ALA A 115 -8.25 -2.47 -14.06
CA ALA A 115 -7.53 -1.71 -15.09
C ALA A 115 -6.84 -2.59 -16.13
N HIS A 116 -6.43 -3.82 -15.77
CA HIS A 116 -5.88 -4.80 -16.72
C HIS A 116 -6.86 -5.22 -17.82
N GLY A 117 -8.17 -4.96 -17.64
CA GLY A 117 -9.22 -5.21 -18.64
C GLY A 117 -9.35 -4.15 -19.72
N ILE A 118 -8.65 -3.01 -19.61
CA ILE A 118 -8.63 -1.97 -20.66
C ILE A 118 -7.83 -2.47 -21.87
N SER A 119 -8.37 -2.27 -23.07
CA SER A 119 -7.69 -2.64 -24.32
C SER A 119 -6.83 -1.49 -24.84
N THR A 120 -5.77 -1.84 -25.58
CA THR A 120 -4.91 -0.87 -26.28
C THR A 120 -4.58 -1.35 -27.69
N SER A 121 -4.19 -0.42 -28.55
CA SER A 121 -3.65 -0.71 -29.88
C SER A 121 -2.22 -1.24 -29.85
N GLY A 122 -1.43 -0.81 -28.87
CA GLY A 122 -0.05 -1.22 -28.67
C GLY A 122 0.11 -2.31 -27.60
N ARG A 123 1.26 -2.30 -26.94
CA ARG A 123 1.61 -3.29 -25.91
C ARG A 123 1.03 -2.92 -24.56
N LYS A 124 0.74 -3.91 -23.73
CA LYS A 124 0.18 -3.75 -22.40
C LYS A 124 1.11 -4.28 -21.32
N VAL A 125 1.53 -3.38 -20.42
CA VAL A 125 2.23 -3.72 -19.19
C VAL A 125 1.24 -3.63 -18.04
N VAL A 126 1.08 -4.69 -17.25
CA VAL A 126 0.21 -4.68 -16.07
C VAL A 126 1.08 -4.66 -14.81
N TYR A 127 0.87 -3.67 -13.96
CA TYR A 127 1.36 -3.66 -12.58
C TYR A 127 0.25 -4.11 -11.64
N CYS A 128 0.32 -5.35 -11.19
CA CYS A 128 -0.71 -5.97 -10.36
C CYS A 128 -0.39 -5.79 -8.87
N HIS A 129 -1.21 -5.01 -8.16
CA HIS A 129 -1.10 -4.87 -6.70
C HIS A 129 -1.53 -6.13 -5.96
N ALA A 130 -2.54 -6.79 -6.46
CA ALA A 130 -3.02 -8.12 -6.07
C ALA A 130 -4.05 -8.58 -7.10
N PRO A 131 -4.17 -9.89 -7.39
CA PRO A 131 -5.35 -10.43 -8.04
C PRO A 131 -6.62 -10.03 -7.29
N ALA A 132 -7.74 -9.86 -8.01
CA ALA A 132 -8.99 -9.33 -7.44
C ALA A 132 -9.35 -10.00 -6.10
N ARG A 133 -9.00 -9.38 -4.96
CA ARG A 133 -9.11 -9.95 -3.60
C ARG A 133 -10.54 -10.38 -3.29
N TRP A 134 -11.51 -9.60 -3.73
CA TRP A 134 -12.94 -9.88 -3.55
C TRP A 134 -13.42 -11.12 -4.33
N LEU A 135 -12.67 -11.57 -5.36
CA LEU A 135 -12.94 -12.80 -6.12
C LEU A 135 -12.19 -14.03 -5.57
N TYR A 136 -10.91 -13.85 -5.18
CA TYR A 136 -10.01 -14.96 -4.90
C TYR A 136 -9.64 -15.09 -3.42
N GLN A 137 -9.82 -14.05 -2.61
CA GLN A 137 -9.40 -14.01 -1.21
C GLN A 137 -10.53 -13.49 -0.28
N ALA A 138 -11.79 -13.66 -0.66
CA ALA A 138 -12.94 -13.13 0.07
C ALA A 138 -12.95 -13.57 1.55
N ASP A 139 -12.60 -14.82 1.85
CA ASP A 139 -12.58 -15.38 3.20
C ASP A 139 -11.52 -14.73 4.10
N ARG A 140 -10.36 -14.38 3.55
CA ARG A 140 -9.26 -13.74 4.30
C ARG A 140 -9.58 -12.31 4.72
N TYR A 141 -10.32 -11.58 3.87
CA TYR A 141 -10.67 -10.17 4.10
C TYR A 141 -12.08 -9.96 4.66
N ALA A 142 -12.95 -11.00 4.63
CA ALA A 142 -14.29 -10.92 5.19
C ALA A 142 -14.30 -10.76 6.72
N GLY A 143 -13.15 -10.96 7.38
CA GLY A 143 -12.98 -10.87 8.82
C GLY A 143 -13.83 -11.92 9.55
N THR A 144 -13.26 -12.68 10.44
CA THR A 144 -13.97 -13.58 11.38
C THR A 144 -14.80 -12.83 12.42
N GLY A 145 -15.10 -11.55 12.18
CA GLY A 145 -15.88 -10.69 13.07
C GLY A 145 -17.35 -11.10 13.12
N ALA A 146 -17.76 -11.66 14.24
CA ALA A 146 -19.15 -12.00 14.60
C ALA A 146 -20.16 -10.81 14.54
N GLY A 147 -19.74 -9.63 14.00
CA GLY A 147 -20.51 -8.39 13.97
C GLY A 147 -21.24 -8.04 12.66
N SER A 148 -20.95 -8.71 11.53
CA SER A 148 -21.53 -8.31 10.23
C SER A 148 -22.71 -9.21 9.77
N ARG A 149 -23.60 -9.56 10.67
CA ARG A 149 -24.85 -10.29 10.32
C ARG A 149 -25.95 -9.38 9.72
N GLY A 150 -25.58 -8.35 8.98
CA GLY A 150 -26.55 -7.42 8.38
C GLY A 150 -27.01 -7.84 6.97
N LEU A 151 -28.18 -7.32 6.54
CA LEU A 151 -28.72 -7.51 5.18
C LEU A 151 -27.67 -7.16 4.09
N ARG A 152 -26.76 -6.22 4.34
CA ARG A 152 -25.71 -5.81 3.41
C ARG A 152 -24.67 -6.92 3.14
N SER A 153 -24.25 -7.67 4.15
CA SER A 153 -23.29 -8.77 3.97
C SER A 153 -23.92 -9.95 3.20
N ARG A 154 -25.22 -10.21 3.39
CA ARG A 154 -25.96 -11.20 2.61
C ARG A 154 -26.10 -10.77 1.14
N ALA A 155 -26.41 -9.52 0.87
CA ALA A 155 -26.52 -9.02 -0.50
C ALA A 155 -25.18 -9.07 -1.25
N VAL A 156 -24.06 -8.70 -0.61
CA VAL A 156 -22.73 -8.82 -1.17
C VAL A 156 -22.37 -10.28 -1.44
N LYS A 157 -22.65 -11.18 -0.51
CA LYS A 157 -22.41 -12.62 -0.71
C LYS A 157 -23.22 -13.18 -1.88
N VAL A 158 -24.52 -12.91 -1.94
CA VAL A 158 -25.39 -13.35 -3.06
C VAL A 158 -24.87 -12.79 -4.39
N ALA A 159 -24.47 -11.51 -4.45
CA ALA A 159 -23.92 -10.92 -5.66
C ALA A 159 -22.60 -11.61 -6.07
N THR A 160 -21.73 -11.92 -5.11
CA THR A 160 -20.47 -12.64 -5.38
C THR A 160 -20.73 -14.08 -5.82
N ASP A 161 -21.70 -14.76 -5.23
CA ASP A 161 -22.06 -16.15 -5.59
C ASP A 161 -22.68 -16.23 -7.00
N VAL A 162 -23.48 -15.23 -7.41
CA VAL A 162 -24.15 -15.19 -8.71
C VAL A 162 -23.22 -14.71 -9.82
N PHE A 163 -22.48 -13.62 -9.60
CA PHE A 163 -21.64 -13.00 -10.63
C PHE A 163 -20.18 -13.46 -10.57
N GLY A 164 -19.73 -14.05 -9.47
CA GLY A 164 -18.35 -14.48 -9.27
C GLY A 164 -17.80 -15.37 -10.38
N PRO A 165 -18.50 -16.42 -10.83
CA PRO A 165 -18.01 -17.29 -11.90
C PRO A 165 -17.77 -16.55 -13.22
N SER A 166 -18.69 -15.69 -13.65
CA SER A 166 -18.55 -14.90 -14.88
C SER A 166 -17.44 -13.86 -14.76
N LEU A 167 -17.31 -13.24 -13.60
CA LEU A 167 -16.26 -12.27 -13.31
C LEU A 167 -14.87 -12.93 -13.25
N ARG A 168 -14.75 -14.16 -12.72
CA ARG A 168 -13.48 -14.92 -12.78
C ARG A 168 -13.07 -15.23 -14.20
N VAL A 169 -14.00 -15.64 -15.05
CA VAL A 169 -13.73 -15.89 -16.49
C VAL A 169 -13.29 -14.62 -17.19
N TRP A 170 -13.94 -13.49 -16.89
CA TRP A 170 -13.57 -12.18 -17.43
C TRP A 170 -12.17 -11.78 -16.96
N ASP A 171 -11.91 -11.84 -15.67
CA ASP A 171 -10.66 -11.44 -15.03
C ASP A 171 -9.47 -12.27 -15.56
N GLN A 172 -9.64 -13.60 -15.67
CA GLN A 172 -8.68 -14.50 -16.30
C GLN A 172 -8.35 -14.11 -17.74
N LYS A 173 -9.37 -13.83 -18.55
CA LYS A 173 -9.18 -13.40 -19.94
C LYS A 173 -8.47 -12.06 -20.00
N ALA A 174 -8.85 -11.11 -19.15
CA ALA A 174 -8.26 -9.79 -19.09
C ALA A 174 -6.78 -9.85 -18.70
N ALA A 175 -6.42 -10.67 -17.70
CA ALA A 175 -5.04 -10.87 -17.29
C ALA A 175 -4.13 -11.34 -18.42
N HIS A 176 -4.62 -12.28 -19.26
CA HIS A 176 -3.86 -12.83 -20.39
C HIS A 176 -3.77 -11.91 -21.62
N THR A 177 -4.34 -10.71 -21.56
CA THR A 177 -4.15 -9.70 -22.64
C THR A 177 -2.91 -8.82 -22.41
N ALA A 178 -2.21 -9.00 -21.30
CA ALA A 178 -0.97 -8.27 -21.02
C ALA A 178 0.22 -8.93 -21.70
N ASP A 179 1.11 -8.13 -22.25
CA ASP A 179 2.39 -8.56 -22.82
C ASP A 179 3.44 -8.75 -21.74
N ARG A 180 3.38 -7.95 -20.68
CA ARG A 180 4.25 -8.05 -19.51
C ARG A 180 3.49 -7.86 -18.21
N TYR A 181 3.86 -8.62 -17.19
CA TYR A 181 3.19 -8.58 -15.89
C TYR A 181 4.20 -8.28 -14.78
N LEU A 182 3.92 -7.21 -14.01
CA LEU A 182 4.70 -6.77 -12.86
C LEU A 182 3.86 -6.93 -11.60
N VAL A 183 4.51 -7.20 -10.49
CA VAL A 183 3.87 -7.35 -9.18
C VAL A 183 4.68 -6.63 -8.09
N ASN A 184 4.04 -6.28 -6.99
CA ASN A 184 4.65 -5.54 -5.90
C ASN A 184 5.50 -6.40 -4.95
N SER A 185 5.36 -7.73 -4.95
CA SER A 185 6.00 -8.62 -3.97
C SER A 185 6.08 -10.06 -4.44
N THR A 186 6.95 -10.86 -3.80
CA THR A 186 7.07 -12.28 -4.09
C THR A 186 5.81 -13.07 -3.73
N VAL A 187 5.04 -12.62 -2.72
CA VAL A 187 3.77 -13.27 -2.36
C VAL A 187 2.71 -13.01 -3.43
N ILE A 188 2.67 -11.82 -4.02
CA ILE A 188 1.76 -11.52 -5.12
C ILE A 188 2.22 -12.18 -6.43
N GLN A 189 3.53 -12.33 -6.66
CA GLN A 189 4.06 -13.12 -7.77
C GLN A 189 3.53 -14.56 -7.72
N ARG A 190 3.61 -15.21 -6.55
CA ARG A 190 3.06 -16.55 -6.35
C ARG A 190 1.55 -16.59 -6.57
N ALA A 191 0.81 -15.58 -6.08
CA ALA A 191 -0.63 -15.50 -6.25
C ALA A 191 -1.02 -15.34 -7.74
N VAL A 192 -0.31 -14.50 -8.48
CA VAL A 192 -0.50 -14.30 -9.94
C VAL A 192 -0.20 -15.60 -10.69
N SER A 193 0.90 -16.28 -10.37
CA SER A 193 1.25 -17.57 -10.96
C SER A 193 0.18 -18.64 -10.68
N GLN A 194 -0.31 -18.73 -9.43
CA GLN A 194 -1.34 -19.70 -9.05
C GLN A 194 -2.71 -19.42 -9.66
N ILE A 195 -3.10 -18.13 -9.74
CA ILE A 195 -4.44 -17.73 -10.19
C ILE A 195 -4.49 -17.61 -11.70
N TYR A 196 -3.49 -16.99 -12.32
CA TYR A 196 -3.50 -16.69 -13.76
C TYR A 196 -2.55 -17.58 -14.58
N GLY A 197 -1.62 -18.32 -13.95
CA GLY A 197 -0.58 -19.07 -14.67
C GLY A 197 0.45 -18.17 -15.36
N ILE A 198 0.57 -16.90 -14.93
CA ILE A 198 1.47 -15.90 -15.50
C ILE A 198 2.75 -15.83 -14.66
N ASP A 199 3.90 -15.81 -15.32
CA ASP A 199 5.18 -15.50 -14.71
C ASP A 199 5.36 -13.97 -14.67
N ALA A 200 5.36 -13.39 -13.47
CA ALA A 200 5.39 -11.95 -13.26
C ALA A 200 6.74 -11.52 -12.69
N GLU A 201 7.24 -10.36 -13.11
CA GLU A 201 8.44 -9.74 -12.53
C GLU A 201 8.08 -8.98 -11.26
N VAL A 202 8.87 -9.17 -10.19
CA VAL A 202 8.68 -8.41 -8.94
C VAL A 202 9.33 -7.04 -9.09
N LEU A 203 8.52 -5.99 -8.97
CA LEU A 203 8.95 -4.60 -8.89
C LEU A 203 8.33 -3.96 -7.64
N PRO A 204 9.06 -3.92 -6.51
CA PRO A 204 8.55 -3.38 -5.26
C PRO A 204 8.18 -1.89 -5.40
N PRO A 205 7.02 -1.45 -4.91
CA PRO A 205 6.65 -0.04 -4.94
C PRO A 205 7.41 0.73 -3.87
N PRO A 206 7.62 2.04 -4.06
CA PRO A 206 8.24 2.87 -3.04
C PRO A 206 7.32 3.01 -1.81
N PRO A 207 7.89 3.12 -0.60
CA PRO A 207 7.13 3.51 0.58
C PRO A 207 6.55 4.92 0.40
N ALA A 208 5.54 5.26 1.20
CA ALA A 208 5.09 6.64 1.28
C ALA A 208 6.28 7.48 1.75
N VAL A 209 6.69 8.45 0.94
CA VAL A 209 7.83 9.32 1.27
C VAL A 209 7.44 10.22 2.43
N LEU A 210 7.60 9.72 3.65
CA LEU A 210 7.89 10.58 4.77
C LEU A 210 9.39 10.85 4.68
N SER A 211 9.77 11.97 4.04
CA SER A 211 11.17 12.39 4.09
C SER A 211 11.59 12.49 5.55
N SER A 212 12.70 11.86 5.92
CA SER A 212 13.28 11.98 7.27
C SER A 212 13.66 13.43 7.59
N ASP A 213 13.81 14.26 6.58
CA ASP A 213 14.28 15.64 6.66
C ASP A 213 13.17 16.69 6.80
N GLY A 214 11.89 16.26 6.89
CA GLY A 214 10.76 17.17 7.06
C GLY A 214 10.57 17.63 8.51
N ASP A 215 9.72 18.64 8.70
CA ASP A 215 9.33 19.13 10.03
C ASP A 215 8.78 17.99 10.89
N VAL A 216 9.11 18.04 12.19
CA VAL A 216 8.66 17.07 13.18
C VAL A 216 7.89 17.77 14.30
N ARG A 217 6.83 17.13 14.78
CA ARG A 217 6.04 17.60 15.92
C ARG A 217 5.76 16.45 16.88
N SER A 218 6.04 16.66 18.15
CA SER A 218 5.78 15.65 19.18
C SER A 218 4.28 15.38 19.32
N VAL A 219 3.97 14.14 19.71
CA VAL A 219 2.61 13.73 20.07
C VAL A 219 2.46 13.79 21.59
N ASP A 220 1.40 14.48 22.05
CA ASP A 220 1.13 14.63 23.47
C ASP A 220 0.89 13.27 24.16
N GLY A 221 1.40 13.14 25.38
CA GLY A 221 1.22 11.94 26.20
C GLY A 221 2.17 10.78 25.86
N VAL A 222 3.12 10.96 24.95
CA VAL A 222 4.15 9.97 24.61
C VAL A 222 5.49 10.43 25.22
N ALA A 223 5.85 9.91 26.39
CA ALA A 223 7.05 10.35 27.13
C ALA A 223 8.02 9.22 27.51
N ARG A 224 7.68 7.96 27.30
CA ARG A 224 8.48 6.77 27.66
C ARG A 224 9.03 6.10 26.40
N PRO A 225 10.05 5.20 26.52
CA PRO A 225 10.39 4.34 25.39
C PRO A 225 9.14 3.62 24.86
N PHE A 226 8.89 3.68 23.56
CA PHE A 226 7.72 3.06 22.95
C PHE A 226 8.03 2.33 21.64
N VAL A 227 7.24 1.29 21.35
CA VAL A 227 7.14 0.69 20.04
C VAL A 227 5.92 1.26 19.29
N LEU A 228 6.03 1.36 17.98
CA LEU A 228 5.01 1.94 17.12
C LEU A 228 4.22 0.84 16.38
N CYS A 229 2.90 1.01 16.26
CA CYS A 229 2.06 0.21 15.38
C CYS A 229 1.27 1.15 14.47
N VAL A 230 1.51 1.08 13.15
CA VAL A 230 0.82 1.91 12.15
C VAL A 230 -0.10 1.02 11.35
N ALA A 231 -1.41 1.12 11.56
CA ALA A 231 -2.36 0.24 10.91
C ALA A 231 -3.76 0.84 10.81
N ARG A 232 -4.48 0.50 9.73
CA ARG A 232 -5.93 0.66 9.72
C ARG A 232 -6.55 -0.29 10.74
N LEU A 233 -7.38 0.20 11.67
CA LEU A 233 -7.93 -0.59 12.77
C LEU A 233 -9.05 -1.53 12.28
N LEU A 234 -8.62 -2.65 11.67
CA LEU A 234 -9.45 -3.74 11.16
C LEU A 234 -9.15 -5.03 11.93
N PRO A 235 -10.10 -5.96 12.06
CA PRO A 235 -9.90 -7.20 12.83
C PRO A 235 -8.64 -7.98 12.46
N TYR A 236 -8.35 -8.16 11.17
CA TYR A 236 -7.20 -8.95 10.69
C TYR A 236 -5.84 -8.26 10.91
N LYS A 237 -5.83 -7.02 11.40
CA LYS A 237 -4.60 -6.31 11.75
C LYS A 237 -4.02 -6.74 13.09
N ASN A 238 -4.76 -7.51 13.87
CA ASN A 238 -4.33 -8.10 15.14
C ASN A 238 -3.78 -7.06 16.15
N VAL A 239 -4.29 -5.82 16.08
CA VAL A 239 -3.81 -4.72 16.95
C VAL A 239 -4.11 -5.00 18.41
N ASP A 240 -5.18 -5.72 18.72
CA ASP A 240 -5.51 -6.21 20.07
C ASP A 240 -4.41 -7.13 20.63
N LEU A 241 -3.90 -8.05 19.83
CA LEU A 241 -2.82 -8.94 20.25
C LEU A 241 -1.51 -8.16 20.49
N VAL A 242 -1.24 -7.12 19.67
CA VAL A 242 -0.09 -6.22 19.90
C VAL A 242 -0.24 -5.46 21.23
N ILE A 243 -1.44 -4.95 21.54
CA ILE A 243 -1.72 -4.27 22.84
C ILE A 243 -1.44 -5.22 24.00
N GLU A 244 -1.96 -6.44 23.94
CA GLU A 244 -1.80 -7.42 25.02
C GLU A 244 -0.34 -7.89 25.16
N ALA A 245 0.39 -8.01 24.05
CA ALA A 245 1.79 -8.42 24.04
C ALA A 245 2.71 -7.35 24.65
N VAL A 246 2.61 -6.10 24.20
CA VAL A 246 3.45 -5.02 24.70
C VAL A 246 3.15 -4.71 26.17
N ALA A 247 1.89 -4.85 26.60
CA ALA A 247 1.52 -4.68 28.00
C ALA A 247 2.23 -5.63 28.99
N ARG A 248 2.85 -6.71 28.51
CA ARG A 248 3.64 -7.64 29.33
C ARG A 248 5.10 -7.23 29.47
N ILE A 249 5.55 -6.27 28.70
CA ILE A 249 6.96 -5.82 28.68
C ILE A 249 7.09 -4.61 29.62
N PRO A 250 7.85 -4.73 30.71
CA PRO A 250 8.05 -3.63 31.63
C PRO A 250 8.71 -2.41 30.95
N ASP A 251 8.29 -1.22 31.36
CA ASP A 251 8.88 0.06 30.94
C ASP A 251 8.85 0.34 29.42
N LEU A 252 7.97 -0.34 28.69
CA LEU A 252 7.76 -0.13 27.27
C LEU A 252 6.29 0.23 26.99
N ASP A 253 6.08 1.36 26.33
CA ASP A 253 4.76 1.79 25.89
C ASP A 253 4.49 1.35 24.44
N LEU A 254 3.21 1.34 24.05
CA LEU A 254 2.76 1.14 22.67
C LEU A 254 2.07 2.40 22.18
N VAL A 255 2.47 2.90 21.02
CA VAL A 255 1.74 3.96 20.32
C VAL A 255 1.12 3.38 19.05
N ILE A 256 -0.20 3.55 18.90
CA ILE A 256 -0.96 3.07 17.76
C ILE A 256 -1.42 4.26 16.92
N VAL A 257 -1.00 4.29 15.65
CA VAL A 257 -1.44 5.28 14.66
C VAL A 257 -2.40 4.64 13.69
N GLY A 258 -3.53 5.29 13.47
CA GLY A 258 -4.54 4.89 12.51
C GLY A 258 -5.96 4.94 13.06
N ASP A 259 -6.91 4.60 12.20
CA ASP A 259 -8.34 4.64 12.51
C ASP A 259 -9.06 3.47 11.83
N GLY A 260 -10.24 3.11 12.34
CA GLY A 260 -11.04 2.05 11.76
C GLY A 260 -12.20 1.59 12.66
N PRO A 261 -12.98 0.60 12.19
CA PRO A 261 -14.15 0.13 12.90
C PRO A 261 -13.85 -0.48 14.29
N GLU A 262 -12.63 -0.98 14.51
CA GLU A 262 -12.22 -1.58 15.80
C GLU A 262 -11.82 -0.54 16.87
N ARG A 263 -11.75 0.76 16.51
CA ARG A 263 -11.23 1.82 17.39
C ARG A 263 -11.80 1.77 18.80
N ARG A 264 -13.14 1.74 18.96
CA ARG A 264 -13.78 1.73 20.29
C ARG A 264 -13.40 0.52 21.14
N ARG A 265 -13.31 -0.65 20.51
CA ARG A 265 -12.90 -1.89 21.19
C ARG A 265 -11.45 -1.83 21.64
N LEU A 266 -10.58 -1.31 20.80
CA LEU A 266 -9.15 -1.17 21.08
C LEU A 266 -8.87 -0.08 22.14
N GLU A 267 -9.60 1.04 22.13
CA GLU A 267 -9.54 2.08 23.18
C GLU A 267 -9.90 1.50 24.55
N ALA A 268 -10.96 0.70 24.63
CA ALA A 268 -11.34 0.04 25.88
C ALA A 268 -10.30 -0.99 26.35
N LEU A 269 -9.61 -1.67 25.44
CA LEU A 269 -8.50 -2.58 25.75
C LEU A 269 -7.28 -1.79 26.25
N ALA A 270 -6.85 -0.77 25.52
CA ALA A 270 -5.72 0.09 25.87
C ALA A 270 -5.89 0.73 27.24
N HIS A 271 -7.09 1.22 27.55
CA HIS A 271 -7.39 1.77 28.88
C HIS A 271 -7.23 0.74 30.02
N ARG A 272 -7.56 -0.54 29.76
CA ARG A 272 -7.38 -1.59 30.79
C ARG A 272 -5.92 -1.93 31.05
N VAL A 273 -5.08 -1.90 30.02
CA VAL A 273 -3.65 -2.25 30.16
C VAL A 273 -2.79 -1.07 30.60
N GLY A 274 -3.15 0.17 30.26
CA GLY A 274 -2.54 1.40 30.77
C GLY A 274 -1.21 1.82 30.12
N SER A 275 -0.59 0.97 29.28
CA SER A 275 0.68 1.25 28.58
C SER A 275 0.52 1.49 27.07
N THR A 276 -0.69 1.88 26.63
CA THR A 276 -0.98 2.01 25.21
C THR A 276 -1.68 3.33 24.91
N THR A 277 -1.16 4.06 23.93
CA THR A 277 -1.76 5.30 23.39
C THR A 277 -2.30 5.06 21.99
N LEU A 278 -3.61 5.27 21.78
CA LEU A 278 -4.22 5.31 20.45
C LEU A 278 -4.20 6.76 19.95
N ALA A 279 -3.20 7.14 19.17
CA ALA A 279 -3.05 8.50 18.64
C ALA A 279 -4.09 8.84 17.56
N GLY A 280 -4.75 7.82 16.98
CA GLY A 280 -5.68 8.04 15.89
C GLY A 280 -4.99 8.42 14.60
N ARG A 281 -5.59 9.32 13.83
CA ARG A 281 -4.93 9.92 12.66
C ARG A 281 -4.05 11.06 13.12
N VAL A 282 -2.80 11.02 12.73
CA VAL A 282 -1.80 12.05 13.03
C VAL A 282 -1.41 12.80 11.75
N THR A 283 -0.80 13.96 11.89
CA THR A 283 -0.20 14.69 10.76
C THR A 283 1.09 14.02 10.31
N ASP A 284 1.60 14.41 9.13
CA ASP A 284 2.88 13.87 8.63
C ASP A 284 4.05 14.24 9.56
N GLU A 285 4.03 15.46 10.15
CA GLU A 285 5.05 15.91 11.12
C GLU A 285 5.01 15.08 12.42
N GLU A 286 3.82 14.73 12.89
CA GLU A 286 3.62 13.86 14.05
C GLU A 286 4.06 12.42 13.76
N LEU A 287 3.74 11.92 12.57
CA LEU A 287 4.13 10.57 12.15
C LEU A 287 5.64 10.45 11.99
N ARG A 288 6.32 11.47 11.43
CA ARG A 288 7.80 11.53 11.39
C ARG A 288 8.40 11.49 12.79
N TRP A 289 7.84 12.28 13.72
CA TRP A 289 8.31 12.28 15.10
C TRP A 289 8.16 10.89 15.75
N LEU A 290 7.03 10.23 15.53
CA LEU A 290 6.77 8.89 16.05
C LEU A 290 7.76 7.87 15.51
N TYR A 291 8.00 7.83 14.18
CA TYR A 291 9.01 6.95 13.61
C TYR A 291 10.42 7.26 14.13
N ALA A 292 10.81 8.53 14.20
CA ALA A 292 12.14 8.93 14.66
C ALA A 292 12.43 8.58 16.12
N ASN A 293 11.39 8.54 16.99
CA ASN A 293 11.53 8.33 18.43
C ASN A 293 11.09 6.94 18.90
N ALA A 294 10.49 6.12 18.06
CA ALA A 294 10.16 4.74 18.39
C ALA A 294 11.43 3.89 18.57
N VAL A 295 11.37 2.91 19.47
CA VAL A 295 12.39 1.86 19.59
C VAL A 295 12.35 0.95 18.36
N GLY A 296 11.16 0.74 17.80
CA GLY A 296 10.92 -0.03 16.59
C GLY A 296 9.43 -0.08 16.25
N LEU A 297 9.12 -0.77 15.14
CA LEU A 297 7.76 -0.99 14.66
C LEU A 297 7.29 -2.40 14.99
N VAL A 298 5.99 -2.56 15.27
CA VAL A 298 5.33 -3.88 15.37
C VAL A 298 4.28 -4.03 14.30
N ALA A 299 4.38 -5.07 13.47
CA ALA A 299 3.52 -5.32 12.32
C ALA A 299 2.96 -6.75 12.36
N ALA A 300 1.74 -6.93 12.92
CA ALA A 300 1.16 -8.23 13.26
C ALA A 300 0.11 -8.73 12.26
N SER A 301 0.02 -8.13 11.07
CA SER A 301 -0.96 -8.50 10.06
C SER A 301 -0.33 -9.13 8.82
N TYR A 302 -1.13 -9.86 8.06
CA TYR A 302 -0.76 -10.17 6.68
C TYR A 302 -0.91 -8.92 5.81
N GLU A 303 0.11 -8.66 4.99
CA GLU A 303 0.10 -7.62 3.97
C GLU A 303 0.55 -8.17 2.62
N ASP A 304 0.04 -7.59 1.54
CA ASP A 304 0.48 -7.99 0.19
C ASP A 304 1.89 -7.48 -0.12
N PHE A 305 2.31 -6.35 0.47
CA PHE A 305 3.67 -5.83 0.36
C PHE A 305 4.23 -5.39 1.72
N GLY A 306 3.50 -4.59 2.49
CA GLY A 306 3.95 -4.14 3.81
C GLY A 306 4.83 -2.89 3.75
N LEU A 307 4.23 -1.72 3.57
CA LEU A 307 4.95 -0.44 3.48
C LEU A 307 5.49 0.04 4.83
N SER A 308 4.78 -0.22 5.94
CA SER A 308 5.16 0.32 7.25
C SER A 308 6.55 -0.10 7.77
N PRO A 309 7.06 -1.32 7.53
CA PRO A 309 8.46 -1.65 7.82
C PRO A 309 9.47 -0.79 7.07
N LEU A 310 9.21 -0.49 5.79
CA LEU A 310 10.09 0.37 5.00
C LEU A 310 10.02 1.83 5.45
N GLU A 311 8.83 2.29 5.85
CA GLU A 311 8.66 3.61 6.47
C GLU A 311 9.46 3.72 7.78
N ALA A 312 9.39 2.71 8.65
CA ALA A 312 10.21 2.65 9.88
C ALA A 312 11.71 2.59 9.56
N ALA A 313 12.09 1.78 8.56
CA ALA A 313 13.48 1.62 8.15
C ALA A 313 14.08 2.91 7.59
N ALA A 314 13.30 3.78 6.93
CA ALA A 314 13.74 5.11 6.49
C ALA A 314 14.19 6.00 7.67
N PHE A 315 13.67 5.75 8.87
CA PHE A 315 14.09 6.41 10.11
C PHE A 315 15.15 5.60 10.89
N GLY A 316 15.67 4.52 10.33
CA GLY A 316 16.62 3.63 11.00
C GLY A 316 15.98 2.78 12.09
N ARG A 317 14.65 2.56 12.05
CA ARG A 317 13.94 1.79 13.09
C ARG A 317 13.68 0.36 12.64
N PRO A 318 14.07 -0.63 13.48
CA PRO A 318 13.84 -2.04 13.19
C PRO A 318 12.35 -2.41 13.33
N THR A 319 11.95 -3.53 12.73
CA THR A 319 10.57 -4.00 12.76
C THR A 319 10.46 -5.41 13.33
N ALA A 320 9.53 -5.64 14.27
CA ALA A 320 9.01 -6.96 14.64
C ALA A 320 7.79 -7.26 13.76
N ALA A 321 7.91 -8.21 12.84
CA ALA A 321 6.88 -8.49 11.84
C ALA A 321 6.39 -9.93 11.89
N LEU A 322 5.12 -10.15 11.52
CA LEU A 322 4.61 -11.50 11.23
C LEU A 322 5.38 -12.09 10.04
N ARG A 323 5.87 -13.33 10.16
CA ARG A 323 6.56 -14.05 9.08
C ARG A 323 5.57 -14.52 8.01
N ASP A 324 4.87 -13.55 7.38
CA ASP A 324 3.89 -13.84 6.34
C ASP A 324 3.74 -12.63 5.39
N GLY A 325 3.26 -12.91 4.18
CA GLY A 325 2.98 -11.90 3.19
C GLY A 325 4.21 -11.16 2.68
N GLY A 326 4.02 -9.90 2.34
CA GLY A 326 5.06 -9.03 1.80
C GLY A 326 6.08 -8.55 2.84
N TYR A 327 5.88 -8.80 4.13
CA TYR A 327 6.92 -8.55 5.13
C TYR A 327 8.18 -9.38 4.90
N LEU A 328 8.05 -10.55 4.24
CA LEU A 328 9.17 -11.37 3.83
C LEU A 328 10.08 -10.70 2.77
N ASP A 329 9.55 -9.71 2.06
CA ASP A 329 10.30 -8.93 1.08
C ASP A 329 10.86 -7.62 1.68
N THR A 330 10.20 -7.08 2.73
CA THR A 330 10.49 -5.74 3.27
C THR A 330 11.30 -5.75 4.56
N VAL A 331 11.39 -6.88 5.25
CA VAL A 331 12.20 -7.05 6.47
C VAL A 331 13.31 -8.06 6.22
N ASP A 332 14.55 -7.64 6.46
CA ASP A 332 15.75 -8.48 6.42
C ASP A 332 16.07 -8.93 7.86
N PRO A 333 15.82 -10.23 8.21
CA PRO A 333 15.95 -10.69 9.59
C PRO A 333 17.37 -10.58 10.11
N GLY A 334 17.52 -10.02 11.31
CA GLY A 334 18.81 -9.78 11.96
C GLY A 334 19.53 -8.52 11.44
N ARG A 335 19.03 -7.87 10.37
CA ARG A 335 19.59 -6.63 9.85
C ARG A 335 18.62 -5.45 9.97
N THR A 336 17.32 -5.65 9.65
CA THR A 336 16.31 -4.59 9.72
C THR A 336 15.13 -4.95 10.64
N GLY A 337 15.15 -6.14 11.22
CA GLY A 337 14.10 -6.56 12.15
C GLY A 337 14.15 -8.03 12.51
N VAL A 338 13.10 -8.47 13.18
CA VAL A 338 12.85 -9.84 13.62
C VAL A 338 11.48 -10.32 13.17
N PHE A 339 11.30 -11.64 13.08
CA PHE A 339 10.02 -12.22 12.73
C PHE A 339 9.43 -13.03 13.89
N PHE A 340 8.10 -13.04 13.97
CA PHE A 340 7.33 -14.03 14.74
C PHE A 340 6.43 -14.83 13.81
N ASP A 341 6.18 -16.11 14.15
CA ASP A 341 5.57 -17.06 13.21
C ASP A 341 4.03 -17.09 13.27
N ALA A 342 3.44 -16.68 14.39
CA ALA A 342 1.99 -16.62 14.56
C ALA A 342 1.53 -15.29 15.15
N PRO A 343 0.35 -14.76 14.79
CA PRO A 343 -0.23 -13.60 15.45
C PRO A 343 -0.81 -14.01 16.81
N ALA A 344 0.10 -14.35 17.75
CA ALA A 344 -0.20 -14.74 19.11
C ALA A 344 0.52 -13.80 20.10
N VAL A 345 -0.10 -13.57 21.26
CA VAL A 345 0.42 -12.62 22.26
C VAL A 345 1.85 -12.98 22.69
N ASP A 346 2.11 -14.27 22.91
CA ASP A 346 3.42 -14.75 23.39
C ASP A 346 4.50 -14.56 22.29
N ASP A 347 4.19 -14.89 21.04
CA ASP A 347 5.11 -14.77 19.91
C ASP A 347 5.45 -13.31 19.63
N ILE A 348 4.43 -12.42 19.66
CA ILE A 348 4.63 -10.99 19.50
C ILE A 348 5.47 -10.42 20.63
N ALA A 349 5.19 -10.80 21.88
CA ALA A 349 5.94 -10.33 23.06
C ALA A 349 7.42 -10.75 22.96
N CYS A 350 7.71 -12.01 22.64
CA CYS A 350 9.07 -12.50 22.44
C CYS A 350 9.81 -11.72 21.35
N ALA A 351 9.16 -11.47 20.20
CA ALA A 351 9.79 -10.73 19.11
C ALA A 351 10.04 -9.26 19.48
N VAL A 352 9.12 -8.61 20.21
CA VAL A 352 9.31 -7.24 20.67
C VAL A 352 10.44 -7.17 21.71
N GLU A 353 10.55 -8.14 22.63
CA GLU A 353 11.67 -8.23 23.56
C GLU A 353 13.01 -8.45 22.85
N GLU A 354 13.06 -9.31 21.83
CA GLU A 354 14.24 -9.51 20.99
C GLU A 354 14.63 -8.21 20.29
N LEU A 355 13.68 -7.54 19.65
CA LEU A 355 13.88 -6.26 18.96
C LEU A 355 14.44 -5.20 19.90
N THR A 356 13.94 -5.11 21.15
CA THR A 356 14.38 -4.08 22.13
C THR A 356 15.73 -4.37 22.75
N ARG A 357 16.17 -5.64 22.79
CA ARG A 357 17.48 -6.06 23.36
C ARG A 357 18.60 -6.08 22.34
N ALA A 358 18.27 -6.27 21.06
CA ALA A 358 19.26 -6.34 19.99
C ALA A 358 19.89 -4.98 19.71
N GLU A 359 21.16 -5.00 19.30
CA GLU A 359 21.85 -3.81 18.81
C GLU A 359 21.60 -3.67 17.30
N TRP A 360 21.01 -2.55 16.91
CA TRP A 360 20.67 -2.23 15.53
C TRP A 360 21.59 -1.12 15.01
N ARG A 361 21.96 -1.25 13.75
CA ARG A 361 22.72 -0.20 13.04
C ARG A 361 21.77 0.60 12.17
N ASP A 362 21.43 1.80 12.62
CA ASP A 362 20.50 2.70 11.92
C ASP A 362 20.86 2.88 10.44
N ASP A 363 22.16 2.99 10.11
CA ASP A 363 22.61 3.17 8.74
C ASP A 363 22.37 1.95 7.86
N ASP A 364 22.53 0.73 8.39
CA ASP A 364 22.23 -0.50 7.64
C ASP A 364 20.73 -0.65 7.38
N ILE A 365 19.91 -0.22 8.35
CA ILE A 365 18.44 -0.21 8.22
C ILE A 365 18.01 0.80 7.16
N ARG A 366 18.53 2.03 7.19
CA ARG A 366 18.26 3.06 6.17
C ARG A 366 18.73 2.64 4.80
N ALA A 367 19.92 2.07 4.68
CA ALA A 367 20.44 1.58 3.42
C ALA A 367 19.55 0.48 2.79
N HIS A 368 18.90 -0.33 3.63
CA HIS A 368 17.89 -1.29 3.16
C HIS A 368 16.65 -0.56 2.60
N ALA A 369 16.10 0.43 3.32
CA ALA A 369 14.96 1.22 2.85
C ALA A 369 15.26 1.92 1.50
N ASP A 370 16.48 2.42 1.31
CA ASP A 370 16.90 3.08 0.06
C ASP A 370 16.86 2.16 -1.16
N THR A 371 16.93 0.84 -0.96
CA THR A 371 16.76 -0.12 -2.06
C THR A 371 15.34 -0.11 -2.64
N PHE A 372 14.35 0.41 -1.90
CA PHE A 372 12.95 0.59 -2.27
C PHE A 372 12.60 2.04 -2.61
N SER A 373 13.59 2.89 -2.90
CA SER A 373 13.35 4.31 -3.18
C SER A 373 12.50 4.52 -4.44
N GLU A 374 11.77 5.64 -4.48
CA GLU A 374 10.95 6.02 -5.64
C GLU A 374 11.81 6.17 -6.90
N ALA A 375 13.02 6.70 -6.76
CA ALA A 375 13.95 6.84 -7.88
C ALA A 375 14.28 5.49 -8.54
N ARG A 376 14.54 4.45 -7.74
CA ARG A 376 14.79 3.09 -8.27
C ARG A 376 13.56 2.48 -8.92
N PHE A 377 12.40 2.65 -8.30
CA PHE A 377 11.13 2.19 -8.86
C PHE A 377 10.86 2.85 -10.21
N VAL A 378 10.97 4.18 -10.29
CA VAL A 378 10.75 4.97 -11.51
C VAL A 378 11.75 4.55 -12.60
N ALA A 379 13.04 4.47 -12.28
CA ALA A 379 14.08 4.10 -13.24
C ALA A 379 13.83 2.71 -13.84
N ARG A 380 13.50 1.71 -13.00
CA ARG A 380 13.21 0.36 -13.50
C ARG A 380 11.92 0.31 -14.31
N LEU A 381 10.88 1.03 -13.88
CA LEU A 381 9.60 1.09 -14.58
C LEU A 381 9.74 1.74 -15.95
N ARG A 382 10.51 2.83 -16.06
CA ARG A 382 10.82 3.48 -17.35
C ARG A 382 11.59 2.55 -18.27
N GLN A 383 12.62 1.88 -17.76
CA GLN A 383 13.36 0.89 -18.54
C GLN A 383 12.44 -0.20 -19.12
N ILE A 384 11.50 -0.72 -18.30
CA ILE A 384 10.53 -1.74 -18.73
C ILE A 384 9.64 -1.21 -19.87
N VAL A 385 9.12 0.01 -19.73
CA VAL A 385 8.26 0.62 -20.75
C VAL A 385 9.06 0.93 -22.02
N GLU A 386 10.31 1.36 -21.93
CA GLU A 386 11.20 1.56 -23.08
C GLU A 386 11.48 0.24 -23.80
N GLU A 387 11.73 -0.85 -23.07
CA GLU A 387 11.86 -2.20 -23.64
C GLU A 387 10.62 -2.56 -24.48
N GLU A 388 9.41 -2.28 -23.96
CA GLU A 388 8.16 -2.59 -24.66
C GLU A 388 7.90 -1.66 -25.87
N LEU A 389 8.29 -0.39 -25.81
CA LEU A 389 8.23 0.54 -26.95
C LEU A 389 9.12 0.07 -28.13
N HIS A 390 10.27 -0.55 -27.84
CA HIS A 390 11.16 -1.06 -28.87
C HIS A 390 10.70 -2.39 -29.48
N HIS A 391 9.76 -3.08 -28.85
CA HIS A 391 9.16 -4.33 -29.36
C HIS A 391 7.90 -4.08 -30.22
N HIS A 392 7.51 -2.82 -30.36
CA HIS A 392 6.39 -2.39 -31.21
C HIS A 392 6.93 -2.00 -32.57
#